data_67b4b781e40b043057b67ac91b0045d2
#
_entry.id   67b4b781e40b043057b67ac91b0045d2
#
_cell.length_a   1.000
_cell.length_b   1.000
_cell.length_c   1.000
_cell.angle_alpha   90.00
_cell.angle_beta   90.00
_cell.angle_gamma   90.00
#
_symmetry.space_group_name_H-M   'P 1'
#
loop_
_entity.id
_entity.type
_entity.pdbx_description
1 polymer ?
#
loop_
_entity_poly.entity_id
_entity_poly.type
_entity_poly.pdbx_seq_one_letter_code
_entity_poly.pdbx_strand_id
1 'polypeptide(L)'
;MLPDAVKKAGYLTVASDVPYPPFEFYDTDGKTILGSDPDIAKALGELMGIQFRLQPVAQVNIIPGLSSGKYDLGLSGMADRKEREAAVTFVDYMRNAGTFLVTADAKHHPMTLPDICGLNVAVQSATTMADDATGQATKCTADGKQAPKVMEFQSQDDAVLALRSNRADVAMVTAGSGAFIMTQAKGQFDMTATYSAGSILGIPVRKDNMQLAKALEAGVQKLIDNGTYKKILTKWGLDKLNSIEKSGINGAIS
;
A
#
# COMPACT_ATOMS: atom_id res chain seq x y z
N MET A 1 19.77 15.14 -6.68
CA MET A 1 20.56 15.72 -5.56
C MET A 1 19.57 16.20 -4.49
N LEU A 2 19.76 15.78 -3.22
CA LEU A 2 18.87 16.15 -2.10
C LEU A 2 18.76 17.67 -1.91
N PRO A 3 17.59 18.19 -1.44
CA PRO A 3 17.45 19.57 -1.01
C PRO A 3 18.45 19.93 0.10
N ASP A 4 18.97 21.15 0.10
CA ASP A 4 20.00 21.56 1.07
C ASP A 4 19.49 21.55 2.52
N ALA A 5 18.21 21.84 2.74
CA ALA A 5 17.57 21.74 4.05
C ALA A 5 17.62 20.30 4.57
N VAL A 6 17.38 19.29 3.72
CA VAL A 6 17.44 17.87 4.07
C VAL A 6 18.88 17.44 4.39
N LYS A 7 19.85 17.88 3.57
CA LYS A 7 21.28 17.59 3.86
C LYS A 7 21.71 18.17 5.21
N LYS A 8 21.28 19.39 5.51
CA LYS A 8 21.57 20.05 6.79
C LYS A 8 20.91 19.37 7.97
N ALA A 9 19.67 18.92 7.82
CA ALA A 9 18.94 18.19 8.87
C ALA A 9 19.50 16.78 9.09
N GLY A 10 20.02 16.13 8.05
CA GLY A 10 20.54 14.76 8.10
C GLY A 10 19.46 13.68 8.19
N TYR A 11 18.18 14.02 8.06
CA TYR A 11 17.07 13.08 8.10
C TYR A 11 15.86 13.57 7.32
N LEU A 12 14.95 12.62 7.01
CA LEU A 12 13.60 12.82 6.52
C LEU A 12 12.60 12.17 7.47
N THR A 13 11.47 12.84 7.69
CA THR A 13 10.32 12.28 8.42
C THR A 13 9.42 11.53 7.46
N VAL A 14 9.12 10.26 7.78
CA VAL A 14 8.39 9.34 6.89
C VAL A 14 7.07 8.93 7.53
N ALA A 15 5.94 9.31 6.93
CA ALA A 15 4.63 8.86 7.36
C ALA A 15 4.37 7.42 6.89
N SER A 16 3.95 6.54 7.80
CA SER A 16 3.76 5.11 7.52
C SER A 16 2.59 4.55 8.33
N ASP A 17 1.64 3.86 7.69
CA ASP A 17 0.44 3.28 8.31
C ASP A 17 0.75 1.89 8.85
N VAL A 18 1.07 1.82 10.13
CA VAL A 18 1.47 0.59 10.82
C VAL A 18 0.34 0.12 11.74
N PRO A 19 -0.13 -1.16 11.61
CA PRO A 19 0.43 -2.28 10.82
C PRO A 19 -0.20 -2.47 9.43
N TYR A 20 0.64 -2.74 8.44
CA TYR A 20 0.24 -3.09 7.07
C TYR A 20 1.21 -4.14 6.46
N PRO A 21 1.25 -5.37 7.00
CA PRO A 21 2.21 -6.38 6.54
C PRO A 21 1.94 -6.85 5.10
N PRO A 22 2.97 -7.19 4.31
CA PRO A 22 4.40 -7.21 4.65
C PRO A 22 5.12 -5.88 4.37
N PHE A 23 4.39 -4.79 4.09
CA PHE A 23 4.97 -3.49 3.77
C PHE A 23 5.60 -2.86 5.02
N GLU A 24 4.81 -2.68 6.09
CA GLU A 24 5.28 -2.18 7.40
C GLU A 24 4.43 -2.76 8.54
N PHE A 25 5.07 -3.28 9.56
CA PHE A 25 4.39 -3.83 10.74
C PHE A 25 5.35 -3.87 11.94
N TYR A 26 4.77 -3.97 13.14
CA TYR A 26 5.57 -4.05 14.35
C TYR A 26 6.18 -5.44 14.52
N ASP A 27 7.45 -5.48 14.93
CA ASP A 27 8.07 -6.69 15.45
C ASP A 27 7.42 -7.10 16.80
N THR A 28 7.78 -8.25 17.31
CA THR A 28 7.30 -8.82 18.57
C THR A 28 7.56 -7.93 19.79
N ASP A 29 8.49 -6.98 19.69
CA ASP A 29 8.75 -5.97 20.73
C ASP A 29 7.70 -4.84 20.77
N GLY A 30 6.77 -4.79 19.80
CA GLY A 30 5.74 -3.78 19.66
C GLY A 30 6.26 -2.35 19.35
N LYS A 31 7.53 -2.20 18.97
CA LYS A 31 8.21 -0.91 18.74
C LYS A 31 8.95 -0.85 17.43
N THR A 32 9.71 -1.89 17.11
CA THR A 32 10.51 -1.96 15.89
C THR A 32 9.58 -2.17 14.70
N ILE A 33 9.68 -1.31 13.69
CA ILE A 33 8.90 -1.43 12.46
C ILE A 33 9.71 -2.23 11.45
N LEU A 34 9.16 -3.35 11.01
CA LEU A 34 9.69 -4.26 10.00
C LEU A 34 8.86 -4.18 8.73
N GLY A 35 9.42 -4.64 7.61
CA GLY A 35 8.70 -4.74 6.35
C GLY A 35 9.54 -4.29 5.16
N SER A 36 8.95 -4.39 3.97
CA SER A 36 9.61 -3.96 2.72
C SER A 36 9.89 -2.47 2.71
N ASP A 37 8.99 -1.66 3.24
CA ASP A 37 9.08 -0.21 3.22
C ASP A 37 10.14 0.31 4.21
N PRO A 38 10.24 -0.17 5.46
CA PRO A 38 11.39 0.10 6.32
C PRO A 38 12.74 -0.31 5.71
N ASP A 39 12.81 -1.47 5.05
CA ASP A 39 14.05 -1.92 4.41
C ASP A 39 14.44 -1.03 3.22
N ILE A 40 13.46 -0.58 2.41
CA ILE A 40 13.66 0.38 1.32
C ILE A 40 14.09 1.74 1.89
N ALA A 41 13.42 2.23 2.95
CA ALA A 41 13.78 3.49 3.62
C ALA A 41 15.22 3.46 4.12
N LYS A 42 15.63 2.35 4.76
CA LYS A 42 17.00 2.14 5.22
C LYS A 42 18.00 2.16 4.06
N ALA A 43 17.71 1.40 2.99
CA ALA A 43 18.61 1.33 1.83
C ALA A 43 18.75 2.68 1.11
N LEU A 44 17.64 3.45 0.99
CA LEU A 44 17.68 4.83 0.47
C LEU A 44 18.49 5.74 1.39
N GLY A 45 18.32 5.60 2.71
CA GLY A 45 19.07 6.38 3.70
C GLY A 45 20.58 6.14 3.61
N GLU A 46 20.99 4.88 3.51
CA GLU A 46 22.41 4.48 3.32
C GLU A 46 22.97 5.06 2.02
N LEU A 47 22.19 4.95 0.91
CA LEU A 47 22.59 5.49 -0.40
C LEU A 47 22.74 7.02 -0.40
N MET A 48 21.86 7.72 0.33
CA MET A 48 21.78 9.18 0.34
C MET A 48 22.58 9.84 1.49
N GLY A 49 23.11 9.05 2.45
CA GLY A 49 23.84 9.53 3.61
C GLY A 49 22.95 10.30 4.61
N ILE A 50 21.67 9.94 4.74
CA ILE A 50 20.70 10.54 5.67
C ILE A 50 19.85 9.47 6.35
N GLN A 51 19.14 9.85 7.43
CA GLN A 51 18.20 8.95 8.10
C GLN A 51 16.78 9.11 7.55
N PHE A 52 16.05 8.00 7.41
CA PHE A 52 14.61 7.98 7.20
C PHE A 52 13.95 7.59 8.53
N ARG A 53 13.19 8.52 9.13
CA ARG A 53 12.57 8.36 10.44
C ARG A 53 11.09 8.06 10.27
N LEU A 54 10.72 6.78 10.37
CA LEU A 54 9.34 6.35 10.24
C LEU A 54 8.51 6.87 11.42
N GLN A 55 7.33 7.40 11.08
CA GLN A 55 6.33 7.93 12.02
C GLN A 55 5.01 7.20 11.76
N PRO A 56 4.52 6.37 12.70
CA PRO A 56 3.23 5.70 12.56
C PRO A 56 2.09 6.72 12.45
N VAL A 57 1.27 6.58 11.42
CA VAL A 57 0.13 7.45 11.15
C VAL A 57 -0.90 6.71 10.30
N ALA A 58 -2.19 6.84 10.61
CA ALA A 58 -3.24 6.21 9.80
C ALA A 58 -3.20 6.68 8.34
N GLN A 59 -3.47 5.76 7.41
CA GLN A 59 -3.43 5.96 5.95
C GLN A 59 -4.12 7.25 5.50
N VAL A 60 -5.30 7.54 6.04
CA VAL A 60 -6.10 8.75 5.73
C VAL A 60 -5.37 10.06 6.05
N ASN A 61 -4.40 10.05 6.96
CA ASN A 61 -3.69 11.24 7.43
C ASN A 61 -2.33 11.46 6.73
N ILE A 62 -1.88 10.55 5.88
CA ILE A 62 -0.58 10.67 5.20
C ILE A 62 -0.57 11.90 4.28
N ILE A 63 -1.47 11.97 3.29
CA ILE A 63 -1.53 13.08 2.33
C ILE A 63 -1.78 14.44 3.02
N PRO A 64 -2.76 14.58 3.96
CA PRO A 64 -2.91 15.80 4.73
C PRO A 64 -1.65 16.20 5.51
N GLY A 65 -0.94 15.22 6.10
CA GLY A 65 0.30 15.46 6.84
C GLY A 65 1.45 15.95 5.94
N LEU A 66 1.53 15.45 4.70
CA LEU A 66 2.48 15.95 3.69
C LEU A 66 2.12 17.38 3.27
N SER A 67 0.85 17.64 2.96
CA SER A 67 0.39 18.97 2.54
C SER A 67 0.62 20.04 3.60
N SER A 68 0.50 19.69 4.89
CA SER A 68 0.80 20.62 6.01
C SER A 68 2.29 20.74 6.34
N GLY A 69 3.16 19.95 5.70
CA GLY A 69 4.59 19.90 6.00
C GLY A 69 4.97 19.20 7.31
N LYS A 70 4.04 18.44 7.90
CA LYS A 70 4.32 17.63 9.11
C LYS A 70 5.27 16.47 8.82
N TYR A 71 5.20 15.91 7.61
CA TYR A 71 6.07 14.85 7.12
C TYR A 71 6.72 15.27 5.80
N ASP A 72 7.90 14.74 5.51
CA ASP A 72 8.63 15.01 4.28
C ASP A 72 8.16 14.11 3.14
N LEU A 73 7.86 12.85 3.47
CA LEU A 73 7.36 11.84 2.53
C LEU A 73 6.48 10.80 3.23
N GLY A 74 5.70 10.07 2.43
CA GLY A 74 5.02 8.85 2.86
C GLY A 74 5.72 7.63 2.29
N LEU A 75 5.76 6.53 3.04
CA LEU A 75 6.19 5.22 2.55
C LEU A 75 5.36 4.17 3.27
N SER A 76 4.32 3.65 2.60
CA SER A 76 3.24 2.90 3.23
C SER A 76 2.35 2.17 2.21
N GLY A 77 2.96 1.49 1.23
CA GLY A 77 2.19 0.77 0.23
C GLY A 77 1.10 1.59 -0.47
N MET A 78 1.27 2.92 -0.56
CA MET A 78 0.24 3.82 -1.09
C MET A 78 0.21 3.79 -2.61
N ALA A 79 -0.97 3.52 -3.19
CA ALA A 79 -1.13 3.56 -4.63
C ALA A 79 -1.05 4.99 -5.17
N ASP A 80 -0.25 5.17 -6.22
CA ASP A 80 -0.27 6.34 -7.08
C ASP A 80 -1.57 6.30 -7.92
N ARG A 81 -2.39 7.36 -7.78
CA ARG A 81 -3.62 7.58 -8.52
C ARG A 81 -3.72 9.03 -8.96
N LYS A 82 -4.34 9.27 -10.12
CA LYS A 82 -4.49 10.62 -10.69
C LYS A 82 -5.16 11.61 -9.73
N GLU A 83 -6.15 11.16 -8.96
CA GLU A 83 -6.82 12.00 -7.97
C GLU A 83 -5.86 12.43 -6.86
N ARG A 84 -4.94 11.56 -6.44
CA ARG A 84 -3.94 11.84 -5.39
C ARG A 84 -2.81 12.69 -5.91
N GLU A 85 -2.42 12.53 -7.19
CA GLU A 85 -1.42 13.37 -7.85
C GLU A 85 -1.85 14.86 -7.89
N ALA A 86 -3.14 15.16 -7.73
CA ALA A 86 -3.60 16.53 -7.56
C ALA A 86 -3.03 17.22 -6.31
N ALA A 87 -2.82 16.46 -5.23
CA ALA A 87 -2.38 16.96 -3.91
C ALA A 87 -0.89 16.73 -3.63
N VAL A 88 -0.31 15.63 -4.14
CA VAL A 88 1.08 15.22 -3.88
C VAL A 88 1.77 14.79 -5.17
N THR A 89 3.09 14.63 -5.12
CA THR A 89 3.88 14.02 -6.21
C THR A 89 4.30 12.63 -5.75
N PHE A 90 4.06 11.60 -6.57
CA PHE A 90 4.47 10.23 -6.29
C PHE A 90 5.80 9.87 -6.95
N VAL A 91 6.60 9.06 -6.28
CA VAL A 91 7.76 8.37 -6.84
C VAL A 91 7.48 6.88 -6.82
N ASP A 92 7.35 6.27 -7.98
CA ASP A 92 6.94 4.88 -8.14
C ASP A 92 8.03 3.92 -7.70
N TYR A 93 7.66 2.92 -6.88
CA TYR A 93 8.63 1.98 -6.34
C TYR A 93 8.18 0.51 -6.35
N MET A 94 6.90 0.22 -6.52
CA MET A 94 6.37 -1.13 -6.63
C MET A 94 5.13 -1.20 -7.53
N ARG A 95 4.80 -2.39 -8.05
CA ARG A 95 3.47 -2.68 -8.58
C ARG A 95 2.56 -3.15 -7.46
N ASN A 96 1.28 -2.95 -7.64
CA ASN A 96 0.27 -3.48 -6.74
C ASN A 96 -0.88 -4.11 -7.53
N ALA A 97 -1.56 -5.06 -6.88
CA ALA A 97 -2.82 -5.61 -7.32
C ALA A 97 -3.71 -5.83 -6.09
N GLY A 98 -5.01 -5.64 -6.23
CA GLY A 98 -5.98 -6.04 -5.23
C GLY A 98 -6.26 -7.54 -5.29
N THR A 99 -6.69 -8.12 -4.19
CA THR A 99 -7.16 -9.51 -4.11
C THR A 99 -8.37 -9.62 -3.21
N PHE A 100 -9.15 -10.67 -3.41
CA PHE A 100 -10.23 -11.05 -2.52
C PHE A 100 -9.73 -12.11 -1.54
N LEU A 101 -9.78 -11.80 -0.26
CA LEU A 101 -9.49 -12.71 0.83
C LEU A 101 -10.83 -13.20 1.40
N VAL A 102 -11.00 -14.51 1.54
CA VAL A 102 -12.18 -15.15 2.10
C VAL A 102 -11.75 -16.15 3.19
N THR A 103 -12.66 -16.56 4.06
CA THR A 103 -12.36 -17.68 4.97
C THR A 103 -12.29 -19.00 4.19
N ALA A 104 -11.54 -19.99 4.70
CA ALA A 104 -11.37 -21.27 4.01
C ALA A 104 -12.68 -22.06 3.85
N ASP A 105 -13.69 -21.77 4.67
CA ASP A 105 -15.05 -22.34 4.63
C ASP A 105 -16.08 -21.39 3.99
N ALA A 106 -15.63 -20.35 3.31
CA ALA A 106 -16.49 -19.33 2.72
C ALA A 106 -17.49 -19.93 1.71
N LYS A 107 -18.71 -19.38 1.69
CA LYS A 107 -19.74 -19.73 0.70
C LYS A 107 -19.55 -19.00 -0.64
N HIS A 108 -18.87 -17.87 -0.61
CA HIS A 108 -18.66 -16.99 -1.74
C HIS A 108 -17.18 -16.91 -2.09
N HIS A 109 -16.84 -17.11 -3.35
CA HIS A 109 -15.48 -17.06 -3.87
C HIS A 109 -15.42 -16.06 -5.04
N PRO A 110 -15.44 -14.73 -4.76
CA PRO A 110 -15.41 -13.72 -5.81
C PRO A 110 -14.11 -13.83 -6.63
N MET A 111 -14.24 -13.83 -7.95
CA MET A 111 -13.14 -13.86 -8.90
C MET A 111 -12.95 -12.53 -9.61
N THR A 112 -13.99 -11.70 -9.62
CA THR A 112 -14.03 -10.38 -10.27
C THR A 112 -14.76 -9.38 -9.37
N LEU A 113 -14.58 -8.08 -9.64
CA LEU A 113 -15.31 -7.03 -8.91
C LEU A 113 -16.85 -7.21 -8.98
N PRO A 114 -17.48 -7.55 -10.12
CA PRO A 114 -18.92 -7.82 -10.16
C PRO A 114 -19.42 -8.91 -9.20
N ASP A 115 -18.55 -9.85 -8.79
CA ASP A 115 -18.95 -10.96 -7.92
C ASP A 115 -19.15 -10.54 -6.46
N ILE A 116 -18.74 -9.31 -6.08
CA ILE A 116 -19.02 -8.79 -4.74
C ILE A 116 -20.42 -8.20 -4.59
N CYS A 117 -21.22 -8.10 -5.66
CA CYS A 117 -22.60 -7.61 -5.58
C CYS A 117 -23.41 -8.43 -4.57
N GLY A 118 -24.05 -7.73 -3.62
CA GLY A 118 -24.86 -8.34 -2.56
C GLY A 118 -24.08 -8.87 -1.34
N LEU A 119 -22.73 -8.86 -1.38
CA LEU A 119 -21.89 -9.33 -0.27
C LEU A 119 -21.59 -8.22 0.76
N ASN A 120 -21.23 -8.64 1.97
CA ASN A 120 -20.61 -7.77 2.97
C ASN A 120 -19.10 -7.72 2.70
N VAL A 121 -18.58 -6.55 2.35
CA VAL A 121 -17.21 -6.34 1.92
C VAL A 121 -16.46 -5.51 2.95
N ALA A 122 -15.38 -6.04 3.52
CA ALA A 122 -14.50 -5.32 4.44
C ALA A 122 -13.29 -4.75 3.69
N VAL A 123 -12.99 -3.46 3.92
CA VAL A 123 -11.86 -2.75 3.32
C VAL A 123 -11.22 -1.79 4.32
N GLN A 124 -9.95 -1.47 4.13
CA GLN A 124 -9.34 -0.35 4.85
C GLN A 124 -9.71 0.97 4.17
N SER A 125 -10.09 1.98 4.95
CA SER A 125 -10.42 3.33 4.48
C SER A 125 -9.25 4.00 3.77
N ALA A 126 -9.55 4.88 2.82
CA ALA A 126 -8.56 5.64 2.03
C ALA A 126 -7.60 4.75 1.21
N THR A 127 -8.00 3.53 0.88
CA THR A 127 -7.27 2.62 0.00
C THR A 127 -7.94 2.49 -1.36
N THR A 128 -7.19 2.00 -2.34
CA THR A 128 -7.75 1.68 -3.66
C THR A 128 -8.81 0.59 -3.59
N MET A 129 -8.71 -0.33 -2.63
CA MET A 129 -9.71 -1.37 -2.40
C MET A 129 -11.05 -0.80 -1.94
N ALA A 130 -11.03 0.26 -1.10
CA ALA A 130 -12.25 0.96 -0.69
C ALA A 130 -12.89 1.68 -1.88
N ASP A 131 -12.09 2.35 -2.71
CA ASP A 131 -12.56 3.03 -3.91
C ASP A 131 -13.15 2.02 -4.92
N ASP A 132 -12.47 0.89 -5.16
CA ASP A 132 -12.91 -0.18 -6.06
C ASP A 132 -14.24 -0.81 -5.58
N ALA A 133 -14.37 -1.09 -4.27
CA ALA A 133 -15.60 -1.65 -3.69
C ALA A 133 -16.78 -0.67 -3.81
N THR A 134 -16.55 0.61 -3.50
CA THR A 134 -17.57 1.67 -3.60
C THR A 134 -17.98 1.92 -5.05
N GLY A 135 -17.00 1.98 -5.96
CA GLY A 135 -17.26 2.09 -7.39
C GLY A 135 -18.08 0.90 -7.93
N GLN A 136 -17.77 -0.32 -7.45
CA GLN A 136 -18.53 -1.51 -7.84
C GLN A 136 -19.94 -1.50 -7.24
N ALA A 137 -20.17 -0.95 -6.05
CA ALA A 137 -21.51 -0.80 -5.48
C ALA A 137 -22.43 0.02 -6.40
N THR A 138 -21.92 1.12 -6.96
CA THR A 138 -22.63 1.94 -7.94
C THR A 138 -22.97 1.14 -9.21
N LYS A 139 -22.02 0.35 -9.72
CA LYS A 139 -22.23 -0.49 -10.92
C LYS A 139 -23.27 -1.59 -10.65
N CYS A 140 -23.21 -2.28 -9.49
CA CYS A 140 -24.20 -3.30 -9.13
C CYS A 140 -25.61 -2.73 -9.16
N THR A 141 -25.82 -1.53 -8.58
CA THR A 141 -27.13 -0.85 -8.57
C THR A 141 -27.59 -0.50 -9.99
N ALA A 142 -26.69 0.02 -10.83
CA ALA A 142 -26.99 0.35 -12.22
C ALA A 142 -27.39 -0.90 -13.04
N ASP A 143 -26.82 -2.07 -12.72
CA ASP A 143 -27.12 -3.35 -13.35
C ASP A 143 -28.36 -4.05 -12.74
N GLY A 144 -29.09 -3.39 -11.83
CA GLY A 144 -30.27 -3.95 -11.15
C GLY A 144 -29.93 -5.04 -10.13
N LYS A 145 -28.67 -5.15 -9.70
CA LYS A 145 -28.21 -6.08 -8.67
C LYS A 145 -28.18 -5.40 -7.31
N GLN A 146 -28.20 -6.20 -6.24
CA GLN A 146 -28.00 -5.69 -4.89
C GLN A 146 -26.57 -5.15 -4.76
N ALA A 147 -26.44 -3.91 -4.27
CA ALA A 147 -25.12 -3.33 -3.96
C ALA A 147 -24.43 -4.12 -2.84
N PRO A 148 -23.09 -4.27 -2.86
CA PRO A 148 -22.35 -4.78 -1.72
C PRO A 148 -22.50 -3.81 -0.54
N LYS A 149 -22.52 -4.36 0.67
CA LYS A 149 -22.40 -3.57 1.90
C LYS A 149 -20.93 -3.36 2.20
N VAL A 150 -20.38 -2.23 1.75
CA VAL A 150 -18.98 -1.86 2.01
C VAL A 150 -18.83 -1.39 3.46
N MET A 151 -17.94 -2.03 4.19
CA MET A 151 -17.58 -1.70 5.57
C MET A 151 -16.14 -1.23 5.58
N GLU A 152 -15.94 0.05 5.87
CA GLU A 152 -14.62 0.66 5.95
C GLU A 152 -14.08 0.64 7.38
N PHE A 153 -12.82 0.24 7.53
CA PHE A 153 -12.09 0.17 8.78
C PHE A 153 -10.85 1.08 8.74
N GLN A 154 -10.38 1.52 9.90
CA GLN A 154 -9.19 2.36 9.96
C GLN A 154 -7.90 1.59 9.65
N SER A 155 -7.87 0.28 9.97
CA SER A 155 -6.73 -0.58 9.68
C SER A 155 -7.13 -1.78 8.82
N GLN A 156 -6.17 -2.36 8.09
CA GLN A 156 -6.38 -3.61 7.37
C GLN A 156 -6.65 -4.77 8.33
N ASP A 157 -6.00 -4.80 9.49
CA ASP A 157 -6.20 -5.84 10.50
C ASP A 157 -7.65 -5.88 11.00
N ASP A 158 -8.29 -4.73 11.19
CA ASP A 158 -9.72 -4.66 11.55
C ASP A 158 -10.62 -5.18 10.43
N ALA A 159 -10.29 -4.90 9.17
CA ALA A 159 -11.02 -5.44 8.02
C ALA A 159 -10.89 -6.98 7.95
N VAL A 160 -9.69 -7.53 8.15
CA VAL A 160 -9.45 -8.98 8.21
C VAL A 160 -10.12 -9.61 9.44
N LEU A 161 -10.16 -8.91 10.58
CA LEU A 161 -10.89 -9.36 11.75
C LEU A 161 -12.40 -9.42 11.50
N ALA A 162 -12.95 -8.48 10.74
CA ALA A 162 -14.37 -8.52 10.33
C ALA A 162 -14.66 -9.75 9.46
N LEU A 163 -13.76 -10.11 8.54
CA LEU A 163 -13.85 -11.35 7.77
C LEU A 163 -13.77 -12.58 8.68
N ARG A 164 -12.75 -12.67 9.54
CA ARG A 164 -12.55 -13.82 10.46
C ARG A 164 -13.75 -14.04 11.40
N SER A 165 -14.43 -12.96 11.79
CA SER A 165 -15.61 -13.02 12.68
C SER A 165 -16.94 -13.18 11.93
N ASN A 166 -16.91 -13.49 10.63
CA ASN A 166 -18.08 -13.64 9.76
C ASN A 166 -19.00 -12.41 9.73
N ARG A 167 -18.46 -11.21 10.03
CA ARG A 167 -19.14 -9.93 9.80
C ARG A 167 -19.04 -9.47 8.35
N ALA A 168 -17.99 -9.92 7.65
CA ALA A 168 -17.80 -9.74 6.23
C ALA A 168 -17.76 -11.09 5.53
N ASP A 169 -18.22 -11.14 4.27
CA ASP A 169 -18.12 -12.30 3.40
C ASP A 169 -16.78 -12.33 2.67
N VAL A 170 -16.19 -11.15 2.44
CA VAL A 170 -14.91 -10.95 1.76
C VAL A 170 -14.18 -9.75 2.34
N ALA A 171 -12.86 -9.83 2.46
CA ALA A 171 -12.00 -8.67 2.65
C ALA A 171 -11.22 -8.40 1.35
N MET A 172 -11.23 -7.14 0.89
CA MET A 172 -10.42 -6.73 -0.25
C MET A 172 -9.13 -6.11 0.29
N VAL A 173 -8.01 -6.74 -0.05
CA VAL A 173 -6.66 -6.37 0.42
C VAL A 173 -5.68 -6.33 -0.75
N THR A 174 -4.45 -5.84 -0.54
CA THR A 174 -3.41 -5.99 -1.57
C THR A 174 -3.00 -7.45 -1.72
N ALA A 175 -2.59 -7.86 -2.91
CA ALA A 175 -2.15 -9.23 -3.17
C ALA A 175 -0.94 -9.61 -2.28
N GLY A 176 -0.02 -8.67 -2.05
CA GLY A 176 1.12 -8.87 -1.14
C GLY A 176 0.67 -9.14 0.30
N SER A 177 -0.25 -8.35 0.82
CA SER A 177 -0.81 -8.55 2.17
C SER A 177 -1.62 -9.84 2.26
N GLY A 178 -2.44 -10.14 1.27
CA GLY A 178 -3.18 -11.39 1.21
C GLY A 178 -2.25 -12.61 1.27
N ALA A 179 -1.19 -12.62 0.44
CA ALA A 179 -0.19 -13.68 0.46
C ALA A 179 0.51 -13.81 1.82
N PHE A 180 0.84 -12.68 2.46
CA PHE A 180 1.42 -12.68 3.80
C PHE A 180 0.46 -13.27 4.83
N ILE A 181 -0.81 -12.84 4.85
CA ILE A 181 -1.85 -13.36 5.74
C ILE A 181 -2.00 -14.89 5.58
N MET A 182 -2.01 -15.39 4.34
CA MET A 182 -2.07 -16.82 4.04
C MET A 182 -0.89 -17.59 4.66
N THR A 183 0.31 -17.02 4.72
CA THR A 183 1.47 -17.66 5.35
C THR A 183 1.38 -17.69 6.87
N GLN A 184 0.81 -16.66 7.49
CA GLN A 184 0.69 -16.52 8.95
C GLN A 184 -0.50 -17.32 9.51
N ALA A 185 -1.62 -17.33 8.79
CA ALA A 185 -2.88 -17.95 9.22
C ALA A 185 -3.24 -19.18 8.37
N LYS A 186 -2.30 -20.13 8.28
CA LYS A 186 -2.43 -21.32 7.43
C LYS A 186 -3.77 -22.02 7.59
N GLY A 187 -4.47 -22.22 6.47
CA GLY A 187 -5.75 -22.94 6.41
C GLY A 187 -6.95 -22.17 6.98
N GLN A 188 -6.79 -20.89 7.36
CA GLN A 188 -7.92 -20.07 7.82
C GLN A 188 -8.54 -19.23 6.70
N PHE A 189 -7.78 -18.90 5.68
CA PHE A 189 -8.19 -18.02 4.58
C PHE A 189 -7.77 -18.59 3.24
N ASP A 190 -8.46 -18.15 2.19
CA ASP A 190 -8.11 -18.37 0.79
C ASP A 190 -8.10 -17.04 0.04
N MET A 191 -7.17 -16.91 -0.92
CA MET A 191 -7.16 -15.84 -1.92
C MET A 191 -7.79 -16.37 -3.20
N THR A 192 -8.90 -15.78 -3.65
CA THR A 192 -9.64 -16.33 -4.78
C THR A 192 -9.13 -15.82 -6.12
N ALA A 193 -8.88 -14.52 -6.25
CA ALA A 193 -8.30 -13.93 -7.46
C ALA A 193 -7.61 -12.60 -7.17
N THR A 194 -6.67 -12.23 -8.03
CA THR A 194 -6.18 -10.85 -8.12
C THR A 194 -7.00 -10.07 -9.13
N TYR A 195 -7.38 -8.85 -8.76
CA TYR A 195 -8.06 -7.89 -9.62
C TYR A 195 -7.25 -6.59 -9.69
N SER A 196 -7.63 -5.66 -10.59
CA SER A 196 -6.91 -4.40 -10.76
C SER A 196 -5.41 -4.58 -11.04
N ALA A 197 -5.10 -5.39 -12.08
CA ALA A 197 -3.74 -5.53 -12.56
C ALA A 197 -3.22 -4.18 -13.07
N GLY A 198 -2.13 -3.70 -12.48
CA GLY A 198 -1.38 -2.57 -13.01
C GLY A 198 -1.41 -1.29 -12.20
N SER A 199 -1.99 -1.24 -11.00
CA SER A 199 -1.75 -0.09 -10.12
C SER A 199 -0.30 -0.05 -9.65
N ILE A 200 0.24 1.15 -9.47
CA ILE A 200 1.62 1.39 -9.00
C ILE A 200 1.55 1.91 -7.58
N LEU A 201 2.44 1.43 -6.70
CA LEU A 201 2.67 2.01 -5.39
C LEU A 201 3.75 3.07 -5.52
N GLY A 202 3.52 4.23 -4.92
CA GLY A 202 4.44 5.35 -4.95
C GLY A 202 4.76 5.90 -3.57
N ILE A 203 5.89 6.56 -3.47
CA ILE A 203 6.33 7.35 -2.32
C ILE A 203 5.79 8.76 -2.51
N PRO A 204 4.69 9.18 -1.84
CA PRO A 204 4.19 10.53 -1.96
C PRO A 204 5.10 11.52 -1.25
N VAL A 205 5.39 12.62 -1.92
CA VAL A 205 6.05 13.80 -1.37
C VAL A 205 5.19 15.03 -1.60
N ARG A 206 5.43 16.10 -0.85
CA ARG A 206 4.72 17.35 -1.06
C ARG A 206 4.86 17.81 -2.51
N LYS A 207 3.77 18.26 -3.13
CA LYS A 207 3.66 18.54 -4.56
C LYS A 207 4.69 19.56 -5.07
N ASP A 208 5.06 20.52 -4.24
CA ASP A 208 6.05 21.55 -4.56
C ASP A 208 7.51 21.10 -4.36
N ASN A 209 7.74 19.91 -3.78
CA ASN A 209 9.08 19.40 -3.50
C ASN A 209 9.61 18.46 -4.60
N MET A 210 9.58 18.93 -5.85
CA MET A 210 10.06 18.16 -7.00
C MET A 210 11.54 17.78 -6.90
N GLN A 211 12.35 18.56 -6.17
CA GLN A 211 13.75 18.23 -5.96
C GLN A 211 13.91 16.96 -5.14
N LEU A 212 13.11 16.80 -4.07
CA LEU A 212 13.10 15.56 -3.26
C LEU A 212 12.56 14.39 -4.09
N ALA A 213 11.46 14.59 -4.85
CA ALA A 213 10.90 13.55 -5.72
C ALA A 213 11.95 12.99 -6.68
N LYS A 214 12.68 13.86 -7.41
CA LYS A 214 13.75 13.44 -8.33
C LYS A 214 14.92 12.74 -7.62
N ALA A 215 15.26 13.17 -6.40
CA ALA A 215 16.30 12.51 -5.62
C ALA A 215 15.88 11.09 -5.20
N LEU A 216 14.63 10.92 -4.76
CA LEU A 216 14.06 9.62 -4.41
C LEU A 216 13.94 8.70 -5.63
N GLU A 217 13.44 9.20 -6.77
CA GLU A 217 13.37 8.44 -8.03
C GLU A 217 14.74 7.89 -8.41
N ALA A 218 15.77 8.75 -8.45
CA ALA A 218 17.13 8.31 -8.75
C ALA A 218 17.66 7.32 -7.70
N GLY A 219 17.28 7.47 -6.43
CA GLY A 219 17.62 6.53 -5.36
C GLY A 219 16.97 5.17 -5.57
N VAL A 220 15.66 5.12 -5.80
CA VAL A 220 14.92 3.87 -6.08
C VAL A 220 15.51 3.19 -7.31
N GLN A 221 15.75 3.93 -8.41
CA GLN A 221 16.36 3.37 -9.61
C GLN A 221 17.74 2.77 -9.30
N LYS A 222 18.56 3.44 -8.49
CA LYS A 222 19.87 2.91 -8.09
C LYS A 222 19.79 1.63 -7.27
N LEU A 223 18.77 1.50 -6.40
CA LEU A 223 18.52 0.26 -5.66
C LEU A 223 18.08 -0.89 -6.61
N ILE A 224 17.32 -0.57 -7.66
CA ILE A 224 16.94 -1.52 -8.71
C ILE A 224 18.19 -1.98 -9.46
N ASP A 225 18.99 -1.06 -9.97
CA ASP A 225 20.16 -1.32 -10.80
C ASP A 225 21.24 -2.15 -10.10
N ASN A 226 21.42 -1.93 -8.78
CA ASN A 226 22.43 -2.64 -7.98
C ASN A 226 21.92 -3.94 -7.35
N GLY A 227 20.64 -4.28 -7.56
CA GLY A 227 20.01 -5.51 -7.07
C GLY A 227 19.58 -5.47 -5.59
N THR A 228 19.80 -4.39 -4.86
CA THR A 228 19.35 -4.24 -3.46
C THR A 228 17.83 -4.31 -3.36
N TYR A 229 17.13 -3.61 -4.26
CA TYR A 229 15.67 -3.63 -4.37
C TYR A 229 15.14 -5.06 -4.50
N LYS A 230 15.68 -5.86 -5.43
CA LYS A 230 15.26 -7.25 -5.63
C LYS A 230 15.47 -8.10 -4.37
N LYS A 231 16.61 -7.93 -3.67
CA LYS A 231 16.88 -8.64 -2.41
C LYS A 231 15.84 -8.31 -1.34
N ILE A 232 15.45 -7.03 -1.23
CA ILE A 232 14.41 -6.60 -0.27
C ILE A 232 13.08 -7.25 -0.63
N LEU A 233 12.63 -7.15 -1.89
CA LEU A 233 11.36 -7.75 -2.30
C LEU A 233 11.34 -9.27 -2.10
N THR A 234 12.43 -9.97 -2.45
CA THR A 234 12.53 -11.43 -2.24
C THR A 234 12.44 -11.78 -0.76
N LYS A 235 13.09 -11.03 0.14
CA LYS A 235 12.99 -11.22 1.59
C LYS A 235 11.54 -11.21 2.09
N TRP A 236 10.70 -10.37 1.49
CA TRP A 236 9.31 -10.17 1.89
C TRP A 236 8.28 -10.92 1.02
N GLY A 237 8.75 -11.72 0.05
CA GLY A 237 7.87 -12.48 -0.86
C GLY A 237 7.14 -11.63 -1.90
N LEU A 238 7.63 -10.42 -2.16
CA LEU A 238 7.03 -9.43 -3.06
C LEU A 238 7.66 -9.40 -4.46
N ASP A 239 8.75 -10.13 -4.70
CA ASP A 239 9.55 -10.04 -5.92
C ASP A 239 8.80 -10.47 -7.19
N LYS A 240 7.88 -11.43 -7.10
CA LYS A 240 7.16 -11.97 -8.27
C LYS A 240 6.05 -11.06 -8.78
N LEU A 241 5.31 -10.40 -7.88
CA LEU A 241 4.10 -9.64 -8.22
C LEU A 241 4.31 -8.12 -8.14
N ASN A 242 5.25 -7.67 -7.28
CA ASN A 242 5.36 -6.26 -6.92
C ASN A 242 6.58 -5.57 -7.51
N SER A 243 7.50 -6.28 -8.19
CA SER A 243 8.71 -5.65 -8.72
C SER A 243 8.41 -4.76 -9.93
N ILE A 244 9.17 -3.66 -10.02
CA ILE A 244 9.28 -2.80 -11.20
C ILE A 244 10.72 -2.82 -11.71
N GLU A 245 10.89 -2.54 -13.00
CA GLU A 245 12.22 -2.42 -13.62
C GLU A 245 12.71 -0.97 -13.67
N LYS A 246 11.76 -0.03 -13.62
CA LYS A 246 12.06 1.39 -13.70
C LYS A 246 11.17 2.18 -12.74
N SER A 247 11.79 3.05 -11.93
CA SER A 247 11.10 4.06 -11.15
C SER A 247 10.65 5.22 -12.06
N GLY A 248 9.57 5.88 -11.67
CA GLY A 248 9.02 7.05 -12.36
C GLY A 248 8.42 8.05 -11.39
N ILE A 249 7.97 9.16 -11.92
CA ILE A 249 7.25 10.20 -11.15
C ILE A 249 5.84 10.30 -11.72
N ASN A 250 4.81 10.18 -10.85
CA ASN A 250 3.41 10.26 -11.22
C ASN A 250 3.06 9.29 -12.37
N GLY A 251 3.38 8.03 -12.19
CA GLY A 251 3.17 6.99 -13.18
C GLY A 251 1.80 6.31 -13.12
N ALA A 252 0.83 6.91 -12.40
CA ALA A 252 -0.52 6.37 -12.30
C ALA A 252 -1.14 6.06 -13.67
N ILE A 253 -1.69 4.86 -13.81
CA ILE A 253 -2.31 4.37 -15.05
C ILE A 253 -3.80 4.76 -15.10
N SER A 254 -4.42 5.01 -13.95
CA SER A 254 -5.85 5.36 -13.80
C SER A 254 -6.05 6.38 -12.68
#